data_104a6fe64719f180aef51178df5ac434
#
_entry.id   104a6fe64719f180aef51178df5ac434
#
_cell.length_a   1.000
_cell.length_b   1.000
_cell.length_c   1.000
_cell.angle_alpha   90.00
_cell.angle_beta   90.00
_cell.angle_gamma   90.00
#
_symmetry.space_group_name_H-M   'P 1'
#
loop_
_entity.id
_entity.type
_entity.pdbx_description
1 polymer ?
#
loop_
_entity_poly.entity_id
_entity_poly.type
_entity_poly.pdbx_seq_one_letter_code
_entity_poly.pdbx_strand_id
1 'polypeptide(L)'
;WPSHRNPLERNNGEMPAATAPARIAIPREIWILVGAAFVIAIGFGIVSPVLPAYARSFDVGVAAASVIVSAFAFFRLVFAPVGGELVSRLGERPVYLAGLLIVAVSSFATAFAQSYVQLLVFRGLGGIGSTMFTISAMALLVRLAPPSARGRVSSTYGSAFLIGGMIGPVLGGLLAGLGLRAPFIVYAVALVIAAAVVAIGLGGARLEPAQNRADRDVVTLAEAWRSPVYRAVLASGVANGWTNFGVRMAVLPLLAIAVLDEPWVAGAALAIGAVGTAATLQVSGRLADRIGRRPLVIGGLLVMGTTMGLLGVAQHPALSVGVGLIVLFGLSLLSGVGAGLVNPAQQAAVADVVGHERNGGRVLSTFQMAQDGGAIVGPILIGVVADVFGFGTALLVTGLVCLVGVLPWLTAPEPLTHHAPVGETTA
;
A
#
# COMPACT_ATOMS: atom_id res chain seq x y z
N TRP A 1 22.87 69.27 -46.59
CA TRP A 1 23.32 67.98 -46.07
C TRP A 1 22.40 67.57 -44.95
N PRO A 2 21.66 66.42 -45.08
CA PRO A 2 20.78 65.87 -44.02
C PRO A 2 21.62 64.95 -43.11
N SER A 3 21.51 65.20 -41.80
CA SER A 3 22.13 64.43 -40.73
C SER A 3 21.52 63.02 -40.66
N HIS A 4 22.35 62.02 -40.84
CA HIS A 4 22.01 60.60 -40.53
C HIS A 4 21.75 60.40 -39.02
N ARG A 5 20.50 60.15 -38.63
CA ARG A 5 20.19 59.62 -37.30
C ARG A 5 20.46 58.09 -37.28
N ASN A 6 21.27 57.70 -36.29
CA ASN A 6 21.69 56.34 -36.01
C ASN A 6 20.53 55.53 -35.47
N PRO A 7 20.18 54.34 -36.02
CA PRO A 7 18.98 53.56 -35.62
C PRO A 7 19.29 52.58 -34.46
N LEU A 8 20.19 52.91 -33.53
CA LEU A 8 20.52 52.10 -32.36
C LEU A 8 20.01 52.73 -31.04
N GLU A 9 18.82 53.26 -31.01
CA GLU A 9 18.14 53.48 -29.74
C GLU A 9 17.63 52.14 -29.19
N ARG A 10 18.31 51.71 -28.13
CA ARG A 10 18.00 50.52 -27.34
C ARG A 10 16.55 50.50 -26.95
N ASN A 11 15.85 49.55 -27.49
CA ASN A 11 14.58 49.11 -26.96
C ASN A 11 14.89 48.39 -25.63
N ASN A 12 14.81 49.13 -24.51
CA ASN A 12 14.82 48.56 -23.17
C ASN A 12 13.49 47.81 -23.03
N GLY A 13 13.40 46.61 -23.65
CA GLY A 13 12.32 45.69 -23.44
C GLY A 13 12.31 45.29 -21.97
N GLU A 14 11.41 45.89 -21.21
CA GLU A 14 10.96 45.34 -19.94
C GLU A 14 10.58 43.87 -20.20
N MET A 15 11.44 42.96 -19.76
CA MET A 15 11.04 41.56 -19.70
C MET A 15 9.77 41.48 -18.86
N PRO A 16 8.67 40.92 -19.37
CA PRO A 16 7.49 40.71 -18.55
C PRO A 16 7.91 39.90 -17.33
N ALA A 17 7.70 40.48 -16.16
CA ALA A 17 7.93 39.77 -14.90
C ALA A 17 7.29 38.39 -15.03
N ALA A 18 8.10 37.34 -14.87
CA ALA A 18 7.62 35.96 -14.90
C ALA A 18 6.48 35.84 -13.89
N THR A 19 5.25 35.84 -14.37
CA THR A 19 4.07 35.62 -13.54
C THR A 19 4.27 34.29 -12.85
N ALA A 20 4.37 34.30 -11.53
CA ALA A 20 4.46 33.07 -10.74
C ALA A 20 3.34 32.13 -11.19
N PRO A 21 3.64 30.83 -11.44
CA PRO A 21 2.64 29.91 -11.96
C PRO A 21 1.42 29.92 -11.05
N ALA A 22 0.27 30.26 -11.61
CA ALA A 22 -1.01 30.30 -10.89
C ALA A 22 -1.18 28.96 -10.15
N ARG A 23 -1.37 29.01 -8.85
CA ARG A 23 -1.63 27.80 -8.04
C ARG A 23 -2.92 27.17 -8.55
N ILE A 24 -2.81 26.05 -9.27
CA ILE A 24 -3.95 25.31 -9.78
C ILE A 24 -4.76 24.83 -8.59
N ALA A 25 -6.00 25.32 -8.49
CA ALA A 25 -6.92 24.92 -7.44
C ALA A 25 -7.34 23.44 -7.67
N ILE A 26 -7.19 22.63 -6.63
CA ILE A 26 -7.65 21.23 -6.64
C ILE A 26 -9.16 21.23 -6.43
N PRO A 27 -9.97 20.58 -7.31
CA PRO A 27 -11.41 20.49 -7.18
C PRO A 27 -11.86 19.94 -5.81
N ARG A 28 -13.01 20.42 -5.32
CA ARG A 28 -13.57 20.01 -4.01
C ARG A 28 -13.81 18.49 -3.95
N GLU A 29 -14.20 17.91 -5.06
CA GLU A 29 -14.49 16.48 -5.23
C GLU A 29 -13.27 15.61 -4.88
N ILE A 30 -12.07 16.08 -5.22
CA ILE A 30 -10.82 15.40 -4.88
C ILE A 30 -10.60 15.38 -3.37
N TRP A 31 -10.87 16.49 -2.67
CA TRP A 31 -10.75 16.54 -1.21
C TRP A 31 -11.75 15.62 -0.50
N ILE A 32 -12.94 15.42 -1.09
CA ILE A 32 -13.92 14.43 -0.60
C ILE A 32 -13.36 13.01 -0.75
N LEU A 33 -12.76 12.67 -1.90
CA LEU A 33 -12.12 11.37 -2.11
C LEU A 33 -10.91 11.16 -1.19
N VAL A 34 -10.11 12.20 -0.95
CA VAL A 34 -8.98 12.17 -0.01
C VAL A 34 -9.47 11.93 1.43
N GLY A 35 -10.52 12.63 1.85
CA GLY A 35 -11.16 12.42 3.15
C GLY A 35 -11.72 11.01 3.30
N ALA A 36 -12.41 10.50 2.27
CA ALA A 36 -12.91 9.12 2.26
C ALA A 36 -11.76 8.10 2.34
N ALA A 37 -10.67 8.31 1.59
CA ALA A 37 -9.48 7.44 1.65
C ALA A 37 -8.85 7.41 3.05
N PHE A 38 -8.79 8.55 3.73
CA PHE A 38 -8.31 8.65 5.11
C PHE A 38 -9.18 7.82 6.07
N VAL A 39 -10.50 7.97 5.99
CA VAL A 39 -11.46 7.21 6.81
C VAL A 39 -11.36 5.70 6.54
N ILE A 40 -11.28 5.30 5.26
CA ILE A 40 -11.12 3.91 4.85
C ILE A 40 -9.82 3.32 5.43
N ALA A 41 -8.71 4.07 5.35
CA ALA A 41 -7.41 3.63 5.83
C ALA A 41 -7.36 3.50 7.36
N ILE A 42 -7.95 4.47 8.10
CA ILE A 42 -8.12 4.36 9.54
C ILE A 42 -8.90 3.10 9.89
N GLY A 43 -10.05 2.88 9.24
CA GLY A 43 -10.91 1.76 9.54
C GLY A 43 -10.28 0.40 9.23
N PHE A 44 -9.56 0.29 8.10
CA PHE A 44 -8.76 -0.89 7.80
C PHE A 44 -7.69 -1.13 8.88
N GLY A 45 -7.01 -0.06 9.31
CA GLY A 45 -6.03 -0.11 10.38
C GLY A 45 -6.62 -0.50 11.73
N ILE A 46 -7.83 -0.02 12.07
CA ILE A 46 -8.57 -0.37 13.28
C ILE A 46 -8.83 -1.89 13.36
N VAL A 47 -9.21 -2.51 12.27
CA VAL A 47 -9.53 -3.94 12.18
C VAL A 47 -8.27 -4.81 12.24
N SER A 48 -7.16 -4.35 11.68
CA SER A 48 -5.95 -5.16 11.47
C SER A 48 -5.38 -5.83 12.73
N PRO A 49 -5.20 -5.15 13.89
CA PRO A 49 -4.64 -5.78 15.09
C PRO A 49 -5.60 -6.77 15.76
N VAL A 50 -6.90 -6.61 15.54
CA VAL A 50 -7.95 -7.34 16.27
C VAL A 50 -8.41 -8.57 15.50
N LEU A 51 -8.37 -8.54 14.18
CA LEU A 51 -8.92 -9.59 13.33
C LEU A 51 -8.33 -10.99 13.60
N PRO A 52 -7.00 -11.19 13.74
CA PRO A 52 -6.45 -12.50 14.05
C PRO A 52 -6.87 -13.01 15.43
N ALA A 53 -6.91 -12.13 16.43
CA ALA A 53 -7.37 -12.47 17.78
C ALA A 53 -8.86 -12.82 17.80
N TYR A 54 -9.69 -12.11 17.05
CA TYR A 54 -11.11 -12.40 16.89
C TYR A 54 -11.34 -13.74 16.19
N ALA A 55 -10.53 -14.07 15.18
CA ALA A 55 -10.59 -15.39 14.55
C ALA A 55 -10.27 -16.51 15.55
N ARG A 56 -9.26 -16.32 16.39
CA ARG A 56 -8.90 -17.30 17.44
C ARG A 56 -9.95 -17.48 18.54
N SER A 57 -10.84 -16.51 18.75
CA SER A 57 -11.96 -16.68 19.70
C SER A 57 -12.99 -17.76 19.29
N PHE A 58 -12.84 -18.31 18.08
CA PHE A 58 -13.61 -19.48 17.58
C PHE A 58 -12.83 -20.81 17.75
N ASP A 59 -11.89 -20.87 18.67
CA ASP A 59 -11.08 -22.08 18.99
C ASP A 59 -10.28 -22.64 17.80
N VAL A 60 -9.78 -21.75 16.95
CA VAL A 60 -8.97 -22.11 15.78
C VAL A 60 -7.49 -21.77 16.00
N GLY A 61 -6.60 -22.48 15.28
CA GLY A 61 -5.15 -22.22 15.31
C GLY A 61 -4.72 -20.95 14.58
N VAL A 62 -3.42 -20.66 14.60
CA VAL A 62 -2.80 -19.50 13.93
C VAL A 62 -2.98 -19.60 12.42
N ALA A 63 -2.88 -20.82 11.85
CA ALA A 63 -3.12 -21.05 10.42
C ALA A 63 -4.51 -20.59 9.97
N ALA A 64 -5.55 -21.02 10.68
CA ALA A 64 -6.92 -20.63 10.36
C ALA A 64 -7.15 -19.14 10.57
N ALA A 65 -6.62 -18.54 11.64
CA ALA A 65 -6.68 -17.10 11.86
C ALA A 65 -5.98 -16.32 10.71
N SER A 66 -4.88 -16.85 10.19
CA SER A 66 -4.15 -16.28 9.06
C SER A 66 -4.93 -16.40 7.73
N VAL A 67 -5.69 -17.49 7.53
CA VAL A 67 -6.58 -17.64 6.36
C VAL A 67 -7.61 -16.52 6.29
N ILE A 68 -8.14 -16.04 7.42
CA ILE A 68 -9.12 -14.93 7.44
C ILE A 68 -8.49 -13.64 6.85
N VAL A 69 -7.22 -13.37 7.15
CA VAL A 69 -6.49 -12.21 6.60
C VAL A 69 -6.26 -12.41 5.10
N SER A 70 -5.81 -13.60 4.71
CA SER A 70 -5.56 -13.97 3.31
C SER A 70 -6.82 -13.98 2.45
N ALA A 71 -7.96 -14.36 3.00
CA ALA A 71 -9.24 -14.42 2.28
C ALA A 71 -9.64 -13.05 1.74
N PHE A 72 -9.46 -11.98 2.52
CA PHE A 72 -9.73 -10.62 2.05
C PHE A 72 -8.87 -10.26 0.83
N ALA A 73 -7.57 -10.54 0.87
CA ALA A 73 -6.67 -10.29 -0.25
C ALA A 73 -6.97 -11.19 -1.46
N PHE A 74 -7.32 -12.45 -1.22
CA PHE A 74 -7.70 -13.41 -2.26
C PHE A 74 -8.93 -12.95 -3.04
N PHE A 75 -10.03 -12.62 -2.36
CA PHE A 75 -11.24 -12.14 -3.03
C PHE A 75 -11.01 -10.80 -3.71
N ARG A 76 -10.18 -9.94 -3.13
CA ARG A 76 -9.76 -8.68 -3.76
C ARG A 76 -9.05 -8.93 -5.09
N LEU A 77 -8.13 -9.89 -5.13
CA LEU A 77 -7.38 -10.25 -6.34
C LEU A 77 -8.29 -10.88 -7.40
N VAL A 78 -9.09 -11.88 -7.02
CA VAL A 78 -9.95 -12.63 -7.96
C VAL A 78 -11.03 -11.73 -8.58
N PHE A 79 -11.59 -10.80 -7.82
CA PHE A 79 -12.65 -9.90 -8.29
C PHE A 79 -12.13 -8.61 -8.94
N ALA A 80 -10.81 -8.39 -9.02
CA ALA A 80 -10.26 -7.19 -9.66
C ALA A 80 -10.69 -7.01 -11.13
N PRO A 81 -10.71 -8.05 -11.99
CA PRO A 81 -11.20 -7.90 -13.37
C PRO A 81 -12.69 -7.54 -13.43
N VAL A 82 -13.51 -8.14 -12.55
CA VAL A 82 -14.96 -7.86 -12.47
C VAL A 82 -15.19 -6.43 -12.00
N GLY A 83 -14.42 -5.95 -11.03
CA GLY A 83 -14.47 -4.55 -10.58
C GLY A 83 -14.17 -3.56 -11.69
N GLY A 84 -13.16 -3.83 -12.52
CA GLY A 84 -12.84 -3.03 -13.70
C GLY A 84 -13.97 -2.98 -14.74
N GLU A 85 -14.58 -4.14 -15.02
CA GLU A 85 -15.71 -4.22 -15.95
C GLU A 85 -16.95 -3.48 -15.40
N LEU A 86 -17.24 -3.62 -14.11
CA LEU A 86 -18.33 -2.87 -13.48
C LEU A 86 -18.14 -1.35 -13.59
N VAL A 87 -16.90 -0.87 -13.38
CA VAL A 87 -16.58 0.56 -13.55
C VAL A 87 -16.80 1.01 -14.99
N SER A 88 -16.41 0.18 -15.98
CA SER A 88 -16.60 0.51 -17.39
C SER A 88 -18.08 0.57 -17.81
N ARG A 89 -18.93 -0.29 -17.23
CA ARG A 89 -20.36 -0.38 -17.57
C ARG A 89 -21.24 0.56 -16.77
N LEU A 90 -21.01 0.68 -15.47
CA LEU A 90 -21.88 1.41 -14.55
C LEU A 90 -21.34 2.80 -14.20
N GLY A 91 -20.07 3.07 -14.54
CA GLY A 91 -19.36 4.28 -14.14
C GLY A 91 -18.72 4.19 -12.77
N GLU A 92 -17.77 5.09 -12.52
CA GLU A 92 -16.89 5.04 -11.33
C GLU A 92 -17.67 5.32 -10.04
N ARG A 93 -18.58 6.31 -10.03
CA ARG A 93 -19.28 6.74 -8.82
C ARG A 93 -20.21 5.67 -8.24
N PRO A 94 -21.12 5.03 -9.00
CA PRO A 94 -21.96 3.97 -8.46
C PRO A 94 -21.17 2.78 -7.93
N VAL A 95 -20.11 2.38 -8.66
CA VAL A 95 -19.25 1.25 -8.26
C VAL A 95 -18.45 1.59 -7.00
N TYR A 96 -17.97 2.83 -6.86
CA TYR A 96 -17.30 3.31 -5.65
C TYR A 96 -18.22 3.21 -4.43
N LEU A 97 -19.44 3.74 -4.53
CA LEU A 97 -20.43 3.72 -3.45
C LEU A 97 -20.86 2.30 -3.09
N ALA A 98 -21.15 1.47 -4.09
CA ALA A 98 -21.47 0.06 -3.87
C ALA A 98 -20.32 -0.68 -3.16
N GLY A 99 -19.08 -0.42 -3.57
CA GLY A 99 -17.89 -0.98 -2.93
C GLY A 99 -17.79 -0.61 -1.45
N LEU A 100 -17.98 0.68 -1.10
CA LEU A 100 -17.97 1.15 0.29
C LEU A 100 -19.08 0.48 1.11
N LEU A 101 -20.29 0.40 0.57
CA LEU A 101 -21.44 -0.22 1.26
C LEU A 101 -21.25 -1.73 1.45
N ILE A 102 -20.70 -2.43 0.46
CA ILE A 102 -20.37 -3.87 0.60
C ILE A 102 -19.36 -4.08 1.73
N VAL A 103 -18.31 -3.26 1.82
CA VAL A 103 -17.33 -3.36 2.91
C VAL A 103 -17.97 -2.99 4.25
N ALA A 104 -18.85 -2.00 4.30
CA ALA A 104 -19.57 -1.62 5.51
C ALA A 104 -20.45 -2.76 6.03
N VAL A 105 -21.30 -3.34 5.16
CA VAL A 105 -22.17 -4.47 5.49
C VAL A 105 -21.35 -5.68 5.90
N SER A 106 -20.30 -6.01 5.14
CA SER A 106 -19.37 -7.09 5.45
C SER A 106 -18.71 -6.91 6.83
N SER A 107 -18.22 -5.70 7.14
CA SER A 107 -17.60 -5.41 8.44
C SER A 107 -18.61 -5.49 9.57
N PHE A 108 -19.83 -4.98 9.37
CA PHE A 108 -20.90 -5.10 10.35
C PHE A 108 -21.27 -6.56 10.59
N ALA A 109 -21.47 -7.34 9.54
CA ALA A 109 -21.75 -8.79 9.64
C ALA A 109 -20.60 -9.54 10.34
N THR A 110 -19.36 -9.16 10.07
CA THR A 110 -18.17 -9.71 10.74
C THR A 110 -18.25 -9.53 12.27
N ALA A 111 -18.70 -8.37 12.77
CA ALA A 111 -18.87 -8.12 14.20
C ALA A 111 -19.85 -9.10 14.88
N PHE A 112 -20.81 -9.64 14.14
CA PHE A 112 -21.84 -10.55 14.63
C PHE A 112 -21.66 -12.00 14.16
N ALA A 113 -20.48 -12.36 13.61
CA ALA A 113 -20.16 -13.72 13.25
C ALA A 113 -20.26 -14.65 14.46
N GLN A 114 -20.93 -15.79 14.29
CA GLN A 114 -21.12 -16.82 15.33
C GLN A 114 -20.25 -18.05 15.10
N SER A 115 -19.54 -18.09 13.97
CA SER A 115 -18.62 -19.17 13.64
C SER A 115 -17.46 -18.67 12.78
N TYR A 116 -16.39 -19.44 12.79
CA TYR A 116 -15.24 -19.18 11.92
C TYR A 116 -15.61 -19.10 10.43
N VAL A 117 -16.52 -19.97 9.97
CA VAL A 117 -16.96 -19.98 8.56
C VAL A 117 -17.69 -18.68 8.21
N GLN A 118 -18.59 -18.21 9.09
CA GLN A 118 -19.26 -16.92 8.88
C GLN A 118 -18.25 -15.76 8.82
N LEU A 119 -17.29 -15.75 9.75
CA LEU A 119 -16.21 -14.75 9.76
C LEU A 119 -15.43 -14.76 8.44
N LEU A 120 -15.06 -15.94 7.93
CA LEU A 120 -14.34 -16.13 6.68
C LEU A 120 -15.13 -15.59 5.49
N VAL A 121 -16.41 -15.96 5.37
CA VAL A 121 -17.28 -15.52 4.28
C VAL A 121 -17.47 -14.01 4.30
N PHE A 122 -17.78 -13.44 5.48
CA PHE A 122 -17.99 -12.00 5.59
C PHE A 122 -16.72 -11.22 5.26
N ARG A 123 -15.54 -11.67 5.71
CA ARG A 123 -14.27 -11.04 5.34
C ARG A 123 -13.96 -11.12 3.85
N GLY A 124 -14.27 -12.26 3.22
CA GLY A 124 -14.14 -12.43 1.77
C GLY A 124 -15.00 -11.43 0.99
N LEU A 125 -16.26 -11.28 1.37
CA LEU A 125 -17.17 -10.30 0.77
C LEU A 125 -16.63 -8.87 0.88
N GLY A 126 -16.01 -8.53 2.02
CA GLY A 126 -15.32 -7.25 2.19
C GLY A 126 -14.19 -7.03 1.18
N GLY A 127 -13.46 -8.09 0.80
CA GLY A 127 -12.44 -8.05 -0.23
C GLY A 127 -12.99 -7.62 -1.60
N ILE A 128 -14.17 -8.13 -1.98
CA ILE A 128 -14.86 -7.75 -3.23
C ILE A 128 -15.17 -6.25 -3.23
N GLY A 129 -15.83 -5.75 -2.19
CA GLY A 129 -16.16 -4.33 -2.06
C GLY A 129 -14.90 -3.44 -2.06
N SER A 130 -13.83 -3.92 -1.40
CA SER A 130 -12.54 -3.21 -1.38
C SER A 130 -11.94 -3.01 -2.77
N THR A 131 -12.00 -4.03 -3.64
CA THR A 131 -11.57 -3.92 -5.04
C THR A 131 -12.39 -2.89 -5.79
N MET A 132 -13.73 -2.94 -5.65
CA MET A 132 -14.65 -2.04 -6.34
C MET A 132 -14.35 -0.59 -6.00
N PHE A 133 -14.25 -0.23 -4.72
CA PHE A 133 -13.96 1.16 -4.35
C PHE A 133 -12.53 1.59 -4.73
N THR A 134 -11.54 0.71 -4.64
CA THR A 134 -10.15 1.07 -4.95
C THR A 134 -9.96 1.39 -6.43
N ILE A 135 -10.50 0.54 -7.33
CA ILE A 135 -10.41 0.77 -8.78
C ILE A 135 -11.17 2.04 -9.16
N SER A 136 -12.39 2.21 -8.61
CA SER A 136 -13.22 3.38 -8.86
C SER A 136 -12.59 4.68 -8.36
N ALA A 137 -11.95 4.66 -7.16
CA ALA A 137 -11.26 5.81 -6.60
C ALA A 137 -10.13 6.28 -7.51
N MET A 138 -9.30 5.35 -8.00
CA MET A 138 -8.20 5.67 -8.90
C MET A 138 -8.70 6.24 -10.23
N ALA A 139 -9.78 5.69 -10.78
CA ALA A 139 -10.40 6.21 -11.99
C ALA A 139 -10.97 7.62 -11.77
N LEU A 140 -11.69 7.85 -10.66
CA LEU A 140 -12.22 9.18 -10.30
C LEU A 140 -11.10 10.22 -10.11
N LEU A 141 -10.02 9.87 -9.42
CA LEU A 141 -8.88 10.76 -9.23
C LEU A 141 -8.26 11.19 -10.56
N VAL A 142 -8.07 10.24 -11.49
CA VAL A 142 -7.51 10.54 -12.82
C VAL A 142 -8.43 11.43 -13.64
N ARG A 143 -9.76 11.26 -13.52
CA ARG A 143 -10.76 12.03 -14.28
C ARG A 143 -11.02 13.42 -13.71
N LEU A 144 -10.97 13.58 -12.38
CA LEU A 144 -11.23 14.84 -11.70
C LEU A 144 -9.98 15.72 -11.57
N ALA A 145 -8.78 15.13 -11.63
CA ALA A 145 -7.54 15.87 -11.46
C ALA A 145 -7.14 16.60 -12.75
N PRO A 146 -6.88 17.91 -12.70
CA PRO A 146 -6.27 18.63 -13.81
C PRO A 146 -4.98 17.95 -14.25
N PRO A 147 -4.66 17.85 -15.55
CA PRO A 147 -3.47 17.14 -16.04
C PRO A 147 -2.16 17.55 -15.35
N SER A 148 -1.99 18.85 -15.10
CA SER A 148 -0.83 19.43 -14.43
C SER A 148 -0.80 19.22 -12.90
N ALA A 149 -1.90 18.77 -12.28
CA ALA A 149 -2.00 18.53 -10.84
C ALA A 149 -2.11 17.04 -10.48
N ARG A 150 -2.14 16.11 -11.45
CA ARG A 150 -2.34 14.66 -11.22
C ARG A 150 -1.34 14.07 -10.22
N GLY A 151 -0.07 14.44 -10.33
CA GLY A 151 0.96 13.98 -9.40
C GLY A 151 0.69 14.46 -7.96
N ARG A 152 0.32 15.72 -7.76
CA ARG A 152 -0.03 16.27 -6.45
C ARG A 152 -1.26 15.60 -5.86
N VAL A 153 -2.29 15.38 -6.67
CA VAL A 153 -3.53 14.71 -6.25
C VAL A 153 -3.25 13.27 -5.81
N SER A 154 -2.50 12.50 -6.60
CA SER A 154 -2.13 11.12 -6.26
C SER A 154 -1.28 11.06 -4.97
N SER A 155 -0.35 11.99 -4.80
CA SER A 155 0.48 12.06 -3.60
C SER A 155 -0.34 12.46 -2.36
N THR A 156 -1.30 13.37 -2.48
CA THR A 156 -2.20 13.77 -1.39
C THR A 156 -3.11 12.59 -0.97
N TYR A 157 -3.67 11.86 -1.95
CA TYR A 157 -4.46 10.66 -1.71
C TYR A 157 -3.64 9.57 -1.01
N GLY A 158 -2.43 9.30 -1.51
CA GLY A 158 -1.52 8.33 -0.90
C GLY A 158 -1.10 8.72 0.52
N SER A 159 -0.84 10.02 0.78
CA SER A 159 -0.52 10.52 2.12
C SER A 159 -1.68 10.35 3.10
N ALA A 160 -2.91 10.62 2.66
CA ALA A 160 -4.11 10.40 3.49
C ALA A 160 -4.26 8.92 3.87
N PHE A 161 -4.03 8.03 2.91
CA PHE A 161 -4.07 6.58 3.14
C PHE A 161 -2.96 6.12 4.11
N LEU A 162 -1.75 6.67 3.96
CA LEU A 162 -0.62 6.37 4.84
C LEU A 162 -0.88 6.82 6.28
N ILE A 163 -1.31 8.07 6.48
CA ILE A 163 -1.58 8.63 7.81
C ILE A 163 -2.74 7.87 8.48
N GLY A 164 -3.80 7.58 7.72
CA GLY A 164 -4.91 6.76 8.23
C GLY A 164 -4.47 5.36 8.65
N GLY A 165 -3.62 4.72 7.85
CA GLY A 165 -3.03 3.41 8.15
C GLY A 165 -2.11 3.40 9.37
N MET A 166 -1.50 4.54 9.73
CA MET A 166 -0.69 4.68 10.96
C MET A 166 -1.57 4.86 12.21
N ILE A 167 -2.60 5.70 12.12
CA ILE A 167 -3.50 6.00 13.25
C ILE A 167 -4.42 4.80 13.53
N GLY A 168 -4.85 4.10 12.48
CA GLY A 168 -5.81 3.01 12.58
C GLY A 168 -5.45 1.93 13.60
N PRO A 169 -4.26 1.31 13.57
CA PRO A 169 -3.88 0.27 14.52
C PRO A 169 -3.85 0.73 15.98
N VAL A 170 -3.48 1.99 16.25
CA VAL A 170 -3.55 2.57 17.60
C VAL A 170 -4.99 2.58 18.11
N LEU A 171 -5.89 3.12 17.27
CA LEU A 171 -7.33 3.15 17.60
C LEU A 171 -7.90 1.74 17.72
N GLY A 172 -7.45 0.80 16.87
CA GLY A 172 -7.85 -0.60 16.91
C GLY A 172 -7.48 -1.28 18.21
N GLY A 173 -6.25 -1.08 18.69
CA GLY A 173 -5.80 -1.58 19.99
C GLY A 173 -6.61 -1.01 21.16
N LEU A 174 -6.90 0.30 21.13
CA LEU A 174 -7.73 0.96 22.17
C LEU A 174 -9.18 0.46 22.14
N LEU A 175 -9.78 0.35 20.95
CA LEU A 175 -11.15 -0.14 20.77
C LEU A 175 -11.31 -1.61 21.15
N ALA A 176 -10.25 -2.42 21.02
CA ALA A 176 -10.27 -3.81 21.43
C ALA A 176 -10.52 -3.99 22.93
N GLY A 177 -10.15 -2.99 23.75
CA GLY A 177 -10.49 -2.94 25.17
C GLY A 177 -12.01 -2.84 25.46
N LEU A 178 -12.81 -2.38 24.46
CA LEU A 178 -14.29 -2.39 24.51
C LEU A 178 -14.89 -3.70 23.99
N GLY A 179 -14.03 -4.66 23.59
CA GLY A 179 -14.39 -5.97 23.04
C GLY A 179 -14.02 -6.11 21.56
N LEU A 180 -13.76 -7.35 21.15
CA LEU A 180 -13.26 -7.68 19.81
C LEU A 180 -14.22 -7.30 18.65
N ARG A 181 -15.49 -7.04 18.94
CA ARG A 181 -16.52 -6.64 17.97
C ARG A 181 -16.51 -5.14 17.66
N ALA A 182 -16.13 -4.30 18.66
CA ALA A 182 -16.20 -2.85 18.57
C ALA A 182 -15.43 -2.27 17.36
N PRO A 183 -14.19 -2.69 17.03
CA PRO A 183 -13.47 -2.22 15.86
C PRO A 183 -14.22 -2.39 14.54
N PHE A 184 -14.92 -3.51 14.36
CA PHE A 184 -15.67 -3.81 13.13
C PHE A 184 -16.92 -2.93 13.00
N ILE A 185 -17.63 -2.69 14.11
CA ILE A 185 -18.81 -1.81 14.14
C ILE A 185 -18.41 -0.37 13.84
N VAL A 186 -17.36 0.13 14.49
CA VAL A 186 -16.83 1.48 14.25
C VAL A 186 -16.41 1.66 12.79
N TYR A 187 -15.73 0.66 12.21
CA TYR A 187 -15.36 0.69 10.81
C TYR A 187 -16.57 0.69 9.88
N ALA A 188 -17.56 -0.16 10.14
CA ALA A 188 -18.79 -0.21 9.34
C ALA A 188 -19.53 1.14 9.34
N VAL A 189 -19.70 1.76 10.51
CA VAL A 189 -20.32 3.09 10.66
C VAL A 189 -19.52 4.16 9.91
N ALA A 190 -18.19 4.16 10.06
CA ALA A 190 -17.32 5.10 9.38
C ALA A 190 -17.42 5.00 7.85
N LEU A 191 -17.54 3.77 7.31
CA LEU A 191 -17.72 3.54 5.87
C LEU A 191 -19.08 4.01 5.36
N VAL A 192 -20.15 3.84 6.14
CA VAL A 192 -21.49 4.36 5.79
C VAL A 192 -21.44 5.89 5.74
N ILE A 193 -20.82 6.54 6.73
CA ILE A 193 -20.64 8.00 6.74
C ILE A 193 -19.81 8.44 5.53
N ALA A 194 -18.70 7.77 5.24
CA ALA A 194 -17.88 8.07 4.07
C ALA A 194 -18.67 7.91 2.76
N ALA A 195 -19.48 6.85 2.63
CA ALA A 195 -20.35 6.64 1.47
C ALA A 195 -21.38 7.76 1.33
N ALA A 196 -22.02 8.19 2.42
CA ALA A 196 -22.97 9.31 2.41
C ALA A 196 -22.29 10.63 1.99
N VAL A 197 -21.13 10.95 2.54
CA VAL A 197 -20.34 12.15 2.18
C VAL A 197 -19.96 12.13 0.70
N VAL A 198 -19.52 11.00 0.17
CA VAL A 198 -19.17 10.85 -1.24
C VAL A 198 -20.42 10.92 -2.12
N ALA A 199 -21.53 10.30 -1.72
CA ALA A 199 -22.79 10.34 -2.47
C ALA A 199 -23.31 11.77 -2.62
N ILE A 200 -23.27 12.56 -1.57
CA ILE A 200 -23.69 13.97 -1.59
C ILE A 200 -22.67 14.83 -2.33
N GLY A 201 -21.39 14.68 -1.99
CA GLY A 201 -20.34 15.57 -2.47
C GLY A 201 -19.96 15.41 -3.93
N LEU A 202 -20.12 14.20 -4.51
CA LEU A 202 -19.88 13.94 -5.93
C LEU A 202 -21.17 14.00 -6.78
N GLY A 203 -22.30 14.43 -6.21
CA GLY A 203 -23.60 14.47 -6.87
C GLY A 203 -23.67 15.31 -8.15
N GLY A 204 -22.91 16.39 -8.22
CA GLY A 204 -22.85 17.31 -9.35
C GLY A 204 -21.54 17.27 -10.15
N ALA A 205 -20.64 16.34 -9.88
CA ALA A 205 -19.34 16.29 -10.55
C ALA A 205 -19.50 16.05 -12.07
N ARG A 206 -19.02 16.99 -12.87
CA ARG A 206 -18.89 16.80 -14.33
C ARG A 206 -17.63 15.95 -14.57
N LEU A 207 -17.85 14.69 -14.93
CA LEU A 207 -16.76 13.79 -15.28
C LEU A 207 -16.39 14.01 -16.75
N GLU A 208 -15.15 14.42 -17.02
CA GLU A 208 -14.65 14.48 -18.38
C GLU A 208 -14.63 13.08 -19.02
N PRO A 209 -14.87 12.96 -20.34
CA PRO A 209 -14.75 11.69 -21.04
C PRO A 209 -13.35 11.08 -20.81
N ALA A 210 -13.30 9.75 -20.66
CA ALA A 210 -12.02 9.07 -20.54
C ALA A 210 -11.18 9.33 -21.79
N GLN A 211 -10.00 9.96 -21.63
CA GLN A 211 -9.08 10.16 -22.74
C GLN A 211 -8.61 8.78 -23.23
N ASN A 212 -8.88 8.48 -24.51
CA ASN A 212 -8.37 7.28 -25.17
C ASN A 212 -6.83 7.28 -25.13
N ARG A 213 -6.25 6.36 -24.35
CA ARG A 213 -4.82 6.10 -24.30
C ARG A 213 -4.37 5.11 -25.40
N ALA A 214 -5.17 4.97 -26.47
CA ALA A 214 -5.01 3.94 -27.49
C ALA A 214 -3.70 4.06 -28.33
N ASP A 215 -3.05 5.24 -28.33
CA ASP A 215 -1.92 5.53 -29.23
C ASP A 215 -0.52 5.34 -28.61
N ARG A 216 -0.41 4.76 -27.41
CA ARG A 216 0.94 4.52 -26.84
C ARG A 216 1.36 3.09 -27.06
N ASP A 217 2.61 2.91 -27.48
CA ASP A 217 3.25 1.59 -27.56
C ASP A 217 3.07 0.80 -26.26
N VAL A 218 2.59 -0.44 -26.37
CA VAL A 218 2.30 -1.29 -25.22
C VAL A 218 3.52 -2.16 -24.92
N VAL A 219 4.04 -2.05 -23.68
CA VAL A 219 5.03 -3.00 -23.20
C VAL A 219 4.35 -4.34 -22.93
N THR A 220 4.77 -5.37 -23.68
CA THR A 220 4.24 -6.71 -23.47
C THR A 220 4.86 -7.37 -22.25
N LEU A 221 4.10 -8.27 -21.61
CA LEU A 221 4.62 -9.03 -20.46
C LEU A 221 5.83 -9.89 -20.84
N ALA A 222 5.85 -10.44 -22.06
CA ALA A 222 6.96 -11.24 -22.58
C ALA A 222 8.25 -10.41 -22.74
N GLU A 223 8.13 -9.16 -23.15
CA GLU A 223 9.24 -8.21 -23.23
C GLU A 223 9.77 -7.85 -21.83
N ALA A 224 8.88 -7.48 -20.91
CA ALA A 224 9.25 -7.17 -19.53
C ALA A 224 9.93 -8.35 -18.84
N TRP A 225 9.46 -9.58 -19.07
CA TRP A 225 10.03 -10.80 -18.47
C TRP A 225 11.49 -11.07 -18.90
N ARG A 226 11.91 -10.58 -20.06
CA ARG A 226 13.31 -10.66 -20.51
C ARG A 226 14.24 -9.78 -19.67
N SER A 227 13.72 -8.73 -19.02
CA SER A 227 14.49 -7.85 -18.15
C SER A 227 14.86 -8.57 -16.84
N PRO A 228 16.15 -8.67 -16.49
CA PRO A 228 16.57 -9.17 -15.18
C PRO A 228 16.01 -8.32 -14.02
N VAL A 229 15.89 -7.01 -14.23
CA VAL A 229 15.30 -6.07 -13.25
C VAL A 229 13.85 -6.43 -12.98
N TYR A 230 13.04 -6.69 -14.01
CA TYR A 230 11.64 -7.04 -13.81
C TYR A 230 11.47 -8.35 -13.03
N ARG A 231 12.27 -9.36 -13.32
CA ARG A 231 12.27 -10.63 -12.55
C ARG A 231 12.67 -10.41 -11.09
N ALA A 232 13.67 -9.56 -10.84
CA ALA A 232 14.09 -9.20 -9.50
C ALA A 232 12.99 -8.43 -8.74
N VAL A 233 12.30 -7.50 -9.42
CA VAL A 233 11.16 -6.77 -8.87
C VAL A 233 10.00 -7.71 -8.52
N LEU A 234 9.67 -8.68 -9.37
CA LEU A 234 8.61 -9.65 -9.09
C LEU A 234 8.96 -10.53 -7.87
N ALA A 235 10.17 -11.06 -7.78
CA ALA A 235 10.61 -11.89 -6.67
C ALA A 235 10.61 -11.10 -5.35
N SER A 236 11.16 -9.89 -5.35
CA SER A 236 11.12 -9.01 -4.18
C SER A 236 9.71 -8.49 -3.88
N GLY A 237 8.85 -8.38 -4.90
CA GLY A 237 7.43 -8.06 -4.73
C GLY A 237 6.68 -9.16 -3.97
N VAL A 238 6.88 -10.43 -4.32
CA VAL A 238 6.36 -11.57 -3.54
C VAL A 238 6.86 -11.52 -2.10
N ALA A 239 8.17 -11.32 -1.88
CA ALA A 239 8.76 -11.26 -0.54
C ALA A 239 8.19 -10.11 0.30
N ASN A 240 7.99 -8.93 -0.29
CA ASN A 240 7.39 -7.78 0.37
C ASN A 240 5.90 -8.03 0.67
N GLY A 241 5.15 -8.59 -0.28
CA GLY A 241 3.77 -9.00 -0.09
C GLY A 241 3.62 -10.00 1.05
N TRP A 242 4.43 -11.05 1.03
CA TRP A 242 4.49 -12.07 2.08
C TRP A 242 4.74 -11.46 3.47
N THR A 243 5.76 -10.64 3.58
CA THR A 243 6.23 -10.12 4.87
C THR A 243 5.39 -8.95 5.38
N ASN A 244 5.27 -7.90 4.57
CA ASN A 244 4.70 -6.62 5.01
C ASN A 244 3.17 -6.60 4.95
N PHE A 245 2.57 -7.13 3.89
CA PHE A 245 1.11 -7.13 3.73
C PHE A 245 0.45 -8.40 4.25
N GLY A 246 1.18 -9.51 4.34
CA GLY A 246 0.69 -10.79 4.80
C GLY A 246 1.02 -11.07 6.28
N VAL A 247 2.22 -11.57 6.55
CA VAL A 247 2.62 -12.09 7.88
C VAL A 247 2.56 -11.02 8.97
N ARG A 248 2.99 -9.78 8.67
CA ARG A 248 2.88 -8.68 9.63
C ARG A 248 1.43 -8.44 10.05
N MET A 249 0.47 -8.55 9.14
CA MET A 249 -0.94 -8.29 9.45
C MET A 249 -1.64 -9.49 10.13
N ALA A 250 -1.18 -10.71 9.88
CA ALA A 250 -1.81 -11.92 10.40
C ALA A 250 -1.14 -12.46 11.66
N VAL A 251 0.20 -12.50 11.71
CA VAL A 251 0.96 -13.22 12.75
C VAL A 251 1.52 -12.28 13.82
N LEU A 252 1.97 -11.07 13.44
CA LEU A 252 2.53 -10.13 14.42
C LEU A 252 1.54 -9.73 15.53
N PRO A 253 0.23 -9.50 15.28
CA PRO A 253 -0.72 -9.25 16.36
C PRO A 253 -0.85 -10.42 17.33
N LEU A 254 -0.77 -11.67 16.85
CA LEU A 254 -0.85 -12.87 17.68
C LEU A 254 0.43 -13.05 18.52
N LEU A 255 1.59 -12.79 17.93
CA LEU A 255 2.85 -12.75 18.70
C LEU A 255 2.79 -11.67 19.79
N ALA A 256 2.29 -10.49 19.48
CA ALA A 256 2.21 -9.37 20.42
C ALA A 256 1.36 -9.73 21.65
N ILE A 257 0.21 -10.36 21.46
CA ILE A 257 -0.65 -10.89 22.53
C ILE A 257 0.05 -12.03 23.29
N ALA A 258 0.84 -12.84 22.61
CA ALA A 258 1.60 -13.92 23.27
C ALA A 258 2.78 -13.41 24.14
N VAL A 259 3.30 -12.19 23.86
CA VAL A 259 4.30 -11.51 24.71
C VAL A 259 3.64 -10.88 25.94
N LEU A 260 2.51 -10.20 25.74
CA LEU A 260 1.70 -9.62 26.80
C LEU A 260 0.23 -9.64 26.36
N ASP A 261 -0.60 -10.36 27.13
CA ASP A 261 -2.03 -10.54 26.83
C ASP A 261 -2.84 -9.27 27.14
N GLU A 262 -2.51 -8.23 26.39
CA GLU A 262 -3.17 -6.91 26.45
C GLU A 262 -3.54 -6.45 25.03
N PRO A 263 -4.79 -6.11 24.74
CA PRO A 263 -5.26 -5.77 23.39
C PRO A 263 -4.49 -4.63 22.71
N TRP A 264 -3.96 -3.66 23.48
CA TRP A 264 -3.25 -2.50 22.97
C TRP A 264 -1.88 -2.86 22.37
N VAL A 265 -1.25 -3.96 22.81
CA VAL A 265 0.12 -4.35 22.40
C VAL A 265 0.16 -4.68 20.91
N ALA A 266 -0.85 -5.40 20.41
CA ALA A 266 -0.96 -5.71 19.00
C ALA A 266 -1.12 -4.45 18.13
N GLY A 267 -1.96 -3.52 18.58
CA GLY A 267 -2.16 -2.22 17.94
C GLY A 267 -0.87 -1.38 17.93
N ALA A 268 -0.18 -1.33 19.07
CA ALA A 268 1.08 -0.59 19.22
C ALA A 268 2.19 -1.16 18.32
N ALA A 269 2.33 -2.49 18.24
CA ALA A 269 3.34 -3.13 17.39
C ALA A 269 3.15 -2.78 15.90
N LEU A 270 1.90 -2.83 15.41
CA LEU A 270 1.58 -2.45 14.03
C LEU A 270 1.76 -0.94 13.80
N ALA A 271 1.33 -0.10 14.74
CA ALA A 271 1.46 1.35 14.63
C ALA A 271 2.93 1.80 14.61
N ILE A 272 3.76 1.25 15.50
CA ILE A 272 5.20 1.54 15.55
C ILE A 272 5.87 1.10 14.24
N GLY A 273 5.51 -0.05 13.68
CA GLY A 273 5.95 -0.48 12.36
C GLY A 273 5.52 0.48 11.25
N ALA A 274 4.29 1.00 11.30
CA ALA A 274 3.80 1.98 10.36
C ALA A 274 4.54 3.33 10.49
N VAL A 275 4.91 3.76 11.69
CA VAL A 275 5.79 4.93 11.92
C VAL A 275 7.14 4.73 11.26
N GLY A 276 7.78 3.56 11.42
CA GLY A 276 9.03 3.24 10.74
C GLY A 276 8.92 3.34 9.22
N THR A 277 7.82 2.81 8.67
CA THR A 277 7.54 2.89 7.22
C THR A 277 7.38 4.34 6.77
N ALA A 278 6.59 5.15 7.47
CA ALA A 278 6.34 6.54 7.11
C ALA A 278 7.58 7.42 7.20
N ALA A 279 8.40 7.22 8.25
CA ALA A 279 9.64 7.98 8.45
C ALA A 279 10.62 7.80 7.28
N THR A 280 10.66 6.60 6.68
CA THR A 280 11.60 6.30 5.60
C THR A 280 11.01 6.46 4.20
N LEU A 281 9.68 6.40 4.05
CA LEU A 281 9.02 6.47 2.75
C LEU A 281 9.38 7.74 1.96
N GLN A 282 9.34 8.90 2.62
CA GLN A 282 9.62 10.19 1.96
C GLN A 282 11.10 10.36 1.61
N VAL A 283 11.99 9.84 2.48
CA VAL A 283 13.43 9.87 2.26
C VAL A 283 13.82 8.88 1.16
N SER A 284 13.21 7.70 1.16
CA SER A 284 13.46 6.62 0.21
C SER A 284 13.21 7.05 -1.24
N GLY A 285 12.13 7.79 -1.51
CA GLY A 285 11.86 8.29 -2.86
C GLY A 285 12.99 9.15 -3.41
N ARG A 286 13.44 10.15 -2.62
CA ARG A 286 14.55 11.01 -3.01
C ARG A 286 15.88 10.26 -3.09
N LEU A 287 16.09 9.30 -2.22
CA LEU A 287 17.29 8.50 -2.17
C LEU A 287 17.34 7.52 -3.36
N ALA A 288 16.19 6.97 -3.77
CA ALA A 288 16.07 6.13 -4.97
C ALA A 288 16.50 6.87 -6.24
N ASP A 289 16.22 8.17 -6.33
CA ASP A 289 16.64 8.99 -7.46
C ASP A 289 18.14 9.37 -7.42
N ARG A 290 18.78 9.34 -6.23
CA ARG A 290 20.20 9.72 -6.06
C ARG A 290 21.16 8.55 -6.12
N ILE A 291 20.88 7.47 -5.38
CA ILE A 291 21.78 6.32 -5.25
C ILE A 291 21.33 5.10 -6.04
N GLY A 292 20.14 5.17 -6.67
CA GLY A 292 19.57 4.08 -7.45
C GLY A 292 18.50 3.29 -6.69
N ARG A 293 17.76 2.47 -7.43
CA ARG A 293 16.66 1.63 -6.91
C ARG A 293 17.18 0.34 -6.26
N ARG A 294 18.18 -0.28 -6.91
CA ARG A 294 18.76 -1.56 -6.48
C ARG A 294 19.30 -1.55 -5.04
N PRO A 295 20.18 -0.60 -4.62
CA PRO A 295 20.71 -0.58 -3.26
C PRO A 295 19.62 -0.42 -2.20
N LEU A 296 18.57 0.34 -2.50
CA LEU A 296 17.46 0.56 -1.57
C LEU A 296 16.58 -0.67 -1.40
N VAL A 297 16.29 -1.40 -2.50
CA VAL A 297 15.52 -2.64 -2.42
C VAL A 297 16.32 -3.69 -1.65
N ILE A 298 17.62 -3.85 -1.95
CA ILE A 298 18.50 -4.79 -1.24
C ILE A 298 18.57 -4.42 0.25
N GLY A 299 18.94 -3.18 0.58
CA GLY A 299 19.09 -2.73 1.96
C GLY A 299 17.77 -2.83 2.74
N GLY A 300 16.66 -2.44 2.13
CA GLY A 300 15.34 -2.53 2.75
C GLY A 300 14.89 -3.97 2.99
N LEU A 301 15.13 -4.90 2.04
CA LEU A 301 14.84 -6.33 2.23
C LEU A 301 15.74 -6.97 3.29
N LEU A 302 17.02 -6.59 3.36
CA LEU A 302 17.93 -7.06 4.41
C LEU A 302 17.45 -6.60 5.80
N VAL A 303 17.13 -5.32 5.95
CA VAL A 303 16.60 -4.79 7.22
C VAL A 303 15.29 -5.47 7.58
N MET A 304 14.33 -5.51 6.64
CA MET A 304 13.01 -6.11 6.88
C MET A 304 13.12 -7.61 7.19
N GLY A 305 13.92 -8.36 6.43
CA GLY A 305 14.09 -9.80 6.60
C GLY A 305 14.78 -10.18 7.91
N THR A 306 15.87 -9.49 8.26
CA THR A 306 16.58 -9.75 9.52
C THR A 306 15.72 -9.41 10.74
N THR A 307 15.05 -8.25 10.72
CA THR A 307 14.20 -7.82 11.84
C THR A 307 12.96 -8.68 12.00
N MET A 308 12.30 -9.08 10.89
CA MET A 308 11.17 -10.02 10.97
C MET A 308 11.61 -11.40 11.46
N GLY A 309 12.77 -11.89 11.02
CA GLY A 309 13.32 -13.16 11.48
C GLY A 309 13.64 -13.17 12.99
N LEU A 310 14.04 -12.03 13.52
CA LEU A 310 14.38 -11.87 14.93
C LEU A 310 13.18 -11.56 15.84
N LEU A 311 12.02 -11.17 15.30
CA LEU A 311 10.85 -10.82 16.11
C LEU A 311 10.42 -11.93 17.08
N GLY A 312 10.62 -13.19 16.72
CA GLY A 312 10.33 -14.34 17.60
C GLY A 312 11.11 -14.34 18.91
N VAL A 313 12.25 -13.64 18.98
CA VAL A 313 13.05 -13.48 20.21
C VAL A 313 12.26 -12.74 21.30
N ALA A 314 11.29 -11.89 20.92
CA ALA A 314 10.48 -11.14 21.89
C ALA A 314 9.70 -12.04 22.87
N GLN A 315 9.44 -13.30 22.51
CA GLN A 315 8.76 -14.31 23.34
C GLN A 315 9.73 -15.29 24.03
N HIS A 316 11.04 -15.03 23.98
CA HIS A 316 12.02 -15.98 24.56
C HIS A 316 11.85 -16.07 26.08
N PRO A 317 11.77 -17.30 26.65
CA PRO A 317 11.49 -17.49 28.08
C PRO A 317 12.50 -16.85 29.06
N ALA A 318 13.72 -16.62 28.62
CA ALA A 318 14.75 -15.95 29.43
C ALA A 318 14.58 -14.42 29.51
N LEU A 319 13.67 -13.82 28.73
CA LEU A 319 13.44 -12.38 28.75
C LEU A 319 12.30 -12.03 29.71
N SER A 320 12.48 -10.94 30.47
CA SER A 320 11.32 -10.34 31.17
C SER A 320 10.34 -9.78 30.15
N VAL A 321 9.05 -9.67 30.52
CA VAL A 321 7.99 -9.11 29.67
C VAL A 321 8.37 -7.71 29.17
N GLY A 322 8.95 -6.86 30.01
CA GLY A 322 9.38 -5.52 29.61
C GLY A 322 10.47 -5.55 28.52
N VAL A 323 11.45 -6.44 28.63
CA VAL A 323 12.46 -6.61 27.58
C VAL A 323 11.84 -7.19 26.31
N GLY A 324 10.93 -8.16 26.43
CA GLY A 324 10.16 -8.70 25.31
C GLY A 324 9.41 -7.61 24.53
N LEU A 325 8.76 -6.69 25.22
CA LEU A 325 8.08 -5.53 24.61
C LEU A 325 9.05 -4.57 23.91
N ILE A 326 10.20 -4.28 24.50
CA ILE A 326 11.23 -3.44 23.87
C ILE A 326 11.73 -4.09 22.58
N VAL A 327 12.00 -5.41 22.59
CA VAL A 327 12.40 -6.17 21.40
C VAL A 327 11.29 -6.17 20.36
N LEU A 328 10.04 -6.44 20.74
CA LEU A 328 8.88 -6.45 19.84
C LEU A 328 8.72 -5.10 19.14
N PHE A 329 8.69 -4.01 19.89
CA PHE A 329 8.48 -2.68 19.34
C PHE A 329 9.69 -2.18 18.55
N GLY A 330 10.90 -2.41 19.03
CA GLY A 330 12.13 -2.02 18.33
C GLY A 330 12.28 -2.74 16.99
N LEU A 331 12.07 -4.05 16.94
CA LEU A 331 12.13 -4.82 15.70
C LEU A 331 10.94 -4.51 14.78
N SER A 332 9.75 -4.21 15.32
CA SER A 332 8.61 -3.74 14.51
C SER A 332 8.91 -2.40 13.83
N LEU A 333 9.52 -1.45 14.55
CA LEU A 333 9.97 -0.17 13.99
C LEU A 333 10.97 -0.38 12.84
N LEU A 334 12.02 -1.15 13.07
CA LEU A 334 13.07 -1.43 12.10
C LEU A 334 12.54 -2.18 10.88
N SER A 335 11.64 -3.16 11.09
CA SER A 335 10.97 -3.85 9.98
C SER A 335 10.13 -2.87 9.15
N GLY A 336 9.49 -1.88 9.80
CA GLY A 336 8.81 -0.78 9.13
C GLY A 336 9.75 0.09 8.30
N VAL A 337 10.91 0.44 8.86
CA VAL A 337 11.97 1.17 8.12
C VAL A 337 12.35 0.41 6.84
N GLY A 338 12.59 -0.90 6.94
CA GLY A 338 12.87 -1.74 5.77
C GLY A 338 11.77 -1.68 4.72
N ALA A 339 10.51 -1.79 5.12
CA ALA A 339 9.36 -1.70 4.21
C ALA A 339 9.26 -0.32 3.53
N GLY A 340 9.52 0.76 4.26
CA GLY A 340 9.53 2.12 3.72
C GLY A 340 10.66 2.39 2.71
N LEU A 341 11.77 1.66 2.80
CA LEU A 341 12.83 1.69 1.78
C LEU A 341 12.44 0.90 0.53
N VAL A 342 11.85 -0.29 0.70
CA VAL A 342 11.51 -1.22 -0.38
C VAL A 342 10.39 -0.67 -1.28
N ASN A 343 9.28 -0.23 -0.68
CA ASN A 343 8.06 0.06 -1.43
C ASN A 343 8.23 1.11 -2.55
N PRO A 344 8.79 2.32 -2.32
CA PRO A 344 8.98 3.31 -3.39
C PRO A 344 10.00 2.85 -4.42
N ALA A 345 11.08 2.21 -3.98
CA ALA A 345 12.14 1.76 -4.87
C ALA A 345 11.66 0.66 -5.84
N GLN A 346 10.82 -0.28 -5.38
CA GLN A 346 10.19 -1.28 -6.23
C GLN A 346 9.23 -0.65 -7.25
N GLN A 347 8.38 0.30 -6.80
CA GLN A 347 7.46 1.01 -7.69
C GLN A 347 8.22 1.79 -8.79
N ALA A 348 9.29 2.48 -8.40
CA ALA A 348 10.16 3.18 -9.35
C ALA A 348 10.83 2.22 -10.32
N ALA A 349 11.38 1.10 -9.85
CA ALA A 349 12.03 0.10 -10.71
C ALA A 349 11.07 -0.52 -11.74
N VAL A 350 9.80 -0.79 -11.38
CA VAL A 350 8.79 -1.24 -12.35
C VAL A 350 8.49 -0.14 -13.37
N ALA A 351 8.38 1.12 -12.92
CA ALA A 351 8.13 2.24 -13.82
C ALA A 351 9.29 2.45 -14.80
N ASP A 352 10.54 2.28 -14.34
CA ASP A 352 11.73 2.37 -15.20
C ASP A 352 11.77 1.25 -16.26
N VAL A 353 11.33 0.03 -15.93
CA VAL A 353 11.19 -1.08 -16.88
C VAL A 353 10.14 -0.80 -17.96
N VAL A 354 9.05 -0.13 -17.59
CA VAL A 354 7.99 0.25 -18.55
C VAL A 354 8.43 1.40 -19.43
N GLY A 355 9.16 2.38 -18.88
CA GLY A 355 9.53 3.61 -19.56
C GLY A 355 8.40 4.67 -19.57
N HIS A 356 8.77 5.95 -19.74
CA HIS A 356 7.84 7.07 -19.57
C HIS A 356 6.81 7.23 -20.70
N GLU A 357 7.13 6.80 -21.90
CA GLU A 357 6.30 7.02 -23.10
C GLU A 357 5.40 5.83 -23.45
N ARG A 358 5.58 4.69 -22.78
CA ARG A 358 4.92 3.42 -23.11
C ARG A 358 3.79 3.10 -22.11
N ASN A 359 2.84 2.27 -22.56
CA ASN A 359 1.77 1.77 -21.73
C ASN A 359 2.16 0.41 -21.11
N GLY A 360 2.41 0.39 -19.79
CA GLY A 360 2.80 -0.80 -19.03
C GLY A 360 1.73 -1.37 -18.12
N GLY A 361 0.46 -1.13 -18.38
CA GLY A 361 -0.64 -1.54 -17.49
C GLY A 361 -0.58 -3.01 -17.08
N ARG A 362 -0.30 -3.93 -18.02
CA ARG A 362 -0.14 -5.38 -17.73
C ARG A 362 1.09 -5.68 -16.88
N VAL A 363 2.19 -4.96 -17.10
CA VAL A 363 3.45 -5.14 -16.37
C VAL A 363 3.27 -4.70 -14.91
N LEU A 364 2.65 -3.54 -14.69
CA LEU A 364 2.33 -3.02 -13.36
C LEU A 364 1.31 -3.90 -12.61
N SER A 365 0.28 -4.38 -13.30
CA SER A 365 -0.71 -5.27 -12.68
C SER A 365 -0.10 -6.61 -12.29
N THR A 366 0.79 -7.19 -13.10
CA THR A 366 1.48 -8.43 -12.75
C THR A 366 2.39 -8.26 -11.52
N PHE A 367 3.07 -7.12 -11.40
CA PHE A 367 3.83 -6.79 -10.19
C PHE A 367 2.91 -6.72 -8.96
N GLN A 368 1.75 -6.05 -9.07
CA GLN A 368 0.78 -6.00 -7.98
C GLN A 368 0.25 -7.39 -7.62
N MET A 369 -0.05 -8.22 -8.63
CA MET A 369 -0.46 -9.62 -8.41
C MET A 369 0.61 -10.45 -7.71
N ALA A 370 1.90 -10.20 -7.98
CA ALA A 370 3.00 -10.86 -7.28
C ALA A 370 3.03 -10.48 -5.79
N GLN A 371 2.83 -9.20 -5.46
CA GLN A 371 2.70 -8.76 -4.07
C GLN A 371 1.47 -9.36 -3.39
N ASP A 372 0.31 -9.32 -4.04
CA ASP A 372 -0.93 -9.88 -3.51
C ASP A 372 -0.82 -11.40 -3.32
N GLY A 373 -0.14 -12.10 -4.24
CA GLY A 373 0.16 -13.53 -4.11
C GLY A 373 0.99 -13.84 -2.85
N GLY A 374 2.04 -13.05 -2.60
CA GLY A 374 2.81 -13.13 -1.36
C GLY A 374 1.96 -12.88 -0.12
N ALA A 375 1.11 -11.85 -0.15
CA ALA A 375 0.21 -11.49 0.95
C ALA A 375 -0.88 -12.54 1.23
N ILE A 376 -1.25 -13.35 0.24
CA ILE A 376 -2.21 -14.45 0.39
C ILE A 376 -1.53 -15.70 0.92
N VAL A 377 -0.43 -16.14 0.27
CA VAL A 377 0.22 -17.41 0.57
C VAL A 377 1.03 -17.34 1.87
N GLY A 378 1.70 -16.20 2.12
CA GLY A 378 2.57 -16.00 3.27
C GLY A 378 1.89 -16.30 4.61
N PRO A 379 0.79 -15.64 4.96
CA PRO A 379 0.12 -15.86 6.24
C PRO A 379 -0.36 -17.30 6.43
N ILE A 380 -0.84 -17.94 5.37
CA ILE A 380 -1.35 -19.32 5.44
C ILE A 380 -0.21 -20.28 5.79
N LEU A 381 0.89 -20.23 5.04
CA LEU A 381 2.03 -21.13 5.28
C LEU A 381 2.71 -20.84 6.62
N ILE A 382 2.91 -19.57 6.94
CA ILE A 382 3.55 -19.16 8.19
C ILE A 382 2.64 -19.43 9.39
N GLY A 383 1.33 -19.34 9.22
CA GLY A 383 0.37 -19.76 10.24
C GLY A 383 0.50 -21.25 10.60
N VAL A 384 0.66 -22.13 9.59
CA VAL A 384 0.90 -23.57 9.80
C VAL A 384 2.24 -23.79 10.52
N VAL A 385 3.29 -23.08 10.09
CA VAL A 385 4.60 -23.18 10.77
C VAL A 385 4.51 -22.70 12.22
N ALA A 386 3.73 -21.66 12.50
CA ALA A 386 3.52 -21.15 13.85
C ALA A 386 2.74 -22.13 14.74
N ASP A 387 1.74 -22.84 14.21
CA ASP A 387 0.98 -23.83 14.93
C ASP A 387 1.85 -25.06 15.30
N VAL A 388 2.76 -25.48 14.41
CA VAL A 388 3.59 -26.70 14.62
C VAL A 388 4.89 -26.39 15.35
N PHE A 389 5.57 -25.30 15.00
CA PHE A 389 6.94 -24.99 15.44
C PHE A 389 7.05 -23.71 16.27
N GLY A 390 5.93 -23.03 16.51
CA GLY A 390 5.89 -21.77 17.27
C GLY A 390 6.25 -20.52 16.45
N PHE A 391 6.00 -19.37 17.06
CA PHE A 391 6.19 -18.05 16.42
C PHE A 391 7.66 -17.76 16.05
N GLY A 392 8.62 -18.23 16.86
CA GLY A 392 10.04 -18.01 16.58
C GLY A 392 10.45 -18.58 15.22
N THR A 393 10.15 -19.86 14.99
CA THR A 393 10.43 -20.53 13.70
C THR A 393 9.65 -19.92 12.55
N ALA A 394 8.38 -19.60 12.76
CA ALA A 394 7.52 -18.99 11.76
C ALA A 394 8.08 -17.65 11.25
N LEU A 395 8.51 -16.81 12.18
CA LEU A 395 9.08 -15.49 11.82
C LEU A 395 10.48 -15.61 11.23
N LEU A 396 11.29 -16.57 11.70
CA LEU A 396 12.58 -16.87 11.08
C LEU A 396 12.42 -17.28 9.61
N VAL A 397 11.47 -18.16 9.29
CA VAL A 397 11.16 -18.56 7.92
C VAL A 397 10.71 -17.34 7.10
N THR A 398 9.88 -16.45 7.68
CA THR A 398 9.48 -15.20 7.03
C THR A 398 10.67 -14.32 6.69
N GLY A 399 11.59 -14.16 7.64
CA GLY A 399 12.84 -13.43 7.42
C GLY A 399 13.68 -14.03 6.28
N LEU A 400 13.81 -15.36 6.25
CA LEU A 400 14.53 -16.07 5.18
C LEU A 400 13.90 -15.88 3.80
N VAL A 401 12.56 -15.92 3.69
CA VAL A 401 11.86 -15.63 2.42
C VAL A 401 12.19 -14.21 1.94
N CYS A 402 12.23 -13.25 2.85
CA CYS A 402 12.60 -11.88 2.53
C CYS A 402 14.05 -11.76 2.04
N LEU A 403 14.98 -12.46 2.70
CA LEU A 403 16.40 -12.51 2.32
C LEU A 403 16.61 -13.19 0.96
N VAL A 404 15.86 -14.27 0.67
CA VAL A 404 15.85 -14.92 -0.66
C VAL A 404 15.40 -13.95 -1.75
N GLY A 405 14.47 -13.06 -1.45
CA GLY A 405 14.04 -11.98 -2.36
C GLY A 405 15.16 -11.03 -2.77
N VAL A 406 16.29 -10.99 -2.05
CA VAL A 406 17.48 -10.21 -2.40
C VAL A 406 18.27 -10.85 -3.55
N LEU A 407 18.29 -12.19 -3.65
CA LEU A 407 19.16 -12.91 -4.57
C LEU A 407 19.07 -12.46 -6.04
N PRO A 408 17.86 -12.29 -6.62
CA PRO A 408 17.76 -11.81 -8.00
C PRO A 408 18.32 -10.38 -8.19
N TRP A 409 18.29 -9.56 -7.16
CA TRP A 409 18.84 -8.20 -7.22
C TRP A 409 20.37 -8.18 -7.22
N LEU A 410 21.04 -9.23 -6.78
CA LEU A 410 22.51 -9.29 -6.82
C LEU A 410 23.03 -9.35 -8.27
N THR A 411 22.25 -9.91 -9.17
CA THR A 411 22.60 -10.05 -10.61
C THR A 411 21.89 -9.04 -11.51
N ALA A 412 20.81 -8.39 -11.04
CA ALA A 412 20.10 -7.39 -11.80
C ALA A 412 20.91 -6.10 -11.91
N PRO A 413 20.97 -5.45 -13.10
CA PRO A 413 21.58 -4.13 -13.24
C PRO A 413 20.76 -3.06 -12.48
N GLU A 414 21.39 -1.88 -12.27
CA GLU A 414 20.66 -0.71 -11.73
C GLU A 414 19.66 -0.23 -12.79
N PRO A 415 18.36 -0.14 -12.46
CA PRO A 415 17.33 0.31 -13.41
C PRO A 415 17.40 1.81 -13.72
N LEU A 416 17.99 2.61 -12.82
CA LEU A 416 18.19 4.03 -13.04
C LEU A 416 19.22 4.24 -14.16
N THR A 417 18.75 4.41 -15.40
CA THR A 417 19.62 4.90 -16.47
C THR A 417 19.91 6.37 -16.20
N HIS A 418 21.15 6.69 -15.80
CA HIS A 418 21.64 8.05 -15.95
C HIS A 418 21.51 8.40 -17.43
N HIS A 419 20.60 9.30 -17.78
CA HIS A 419 20.71 10.01 -19.05
C HIS A 419 22.05 10.74 -18.97
N ALA A 420 23.07 10.18 -19.61
CA ALA A 420 24.27 10.93 -19.90
C ALA A 420 23.79 12.20 -20.62
N PRO A 421 24.25 13.39 -20.25
CA PRO A 421 23.93 14.60 -21.00
C PRO A 421 24.33 14.31 -22.44
N VAL A 422 23.37 14.50 -23.36
CA VAL A 422 23.62 14.38 -24.80
C VAL A 422 24.82 15.28 -25.04
N GLY A 423 25.97 14.66 -25.32
CA GLY A 423 27.22 15.37 -25.53
C GLY A 423 27.02 16.43 -26.59
N GLU A 424 27.39 17.65 -26.28
CA GLU A 424 27.72 18.66 -27.25
C GLU A 424 28.68 18.00 -28.26
N THR A 425 28.14 17.63 -29.41
CA THR A 425 28.96 17.35 -30.59
C THR A 425 29.63 18.65 -30.96
N THR A 426 30.83 18.84 -30.45
CA THR A 426 31.75 19.83 -31.00
C THR A 426 32.02 19.45 -32.45
N ALA A 427 31.41 20.18 -33.38
CA ALA A 427 31.84 20.28 -34.75
C ALA A 427 32.92 21.36 -34.91
#